data_1f3973f39d4ff355dce126eaf1fc1981
#
_entry.id   1f3973f39d4ff355dce126eaf1fc1981
#
_cell.length_a   1.000
_cell.length_b   1.000
_cell.length_c   1.000
_cell.angle_alpha   90.00
_cell.angle_beta   90.00
_cell.angle_gamma   90.00
#
_symmetry.space_group_name_H-M   'P 1'
#
loop_
_entity.id
_entity.type
_entity.pdbx_description
1 polymer ?
#
loop_
_entity_poly.entity_id
_entity_poly.type
_entity_poly.pdbx_seq_one_letter_code
_entity_poly.pdbx_strand_id
1 'polypeptide(L)'
;IDDEPINDFERLKRKGLLGNKMTVLRDAKEVKLEIPVNLIGKLVENKKKSGAFIEPRKPALVFYIDDTAKVYKAGLRKNDKVIGIDSTHFEFFDELQNQLEKNKNKTVSLAIVRDGKEMNFPVQVNSEGKLGFVPYGIDYMQMDSLNWLKLNVTKYGFFAAFPAGVRKTGVELQFYIDQFKKILNPKT
;
A
#
# COMPACT_ATOMS: atom_id res chain seq x y z
N ILE A 1 -6.00 -3.22 -17.67
CA ILE A 1 -6.66 -4.49 -17.41
C ILE A 1 -7.59 -4.79 -18.57
N ASP A 2 -7.52 -6.02 -19.13
CA ASP A 2 -8.27 -6.45 -20.32
C ASP A 2 -8.16 -5.43 -21.49
N ASP A 3 -6.92 -4.94 -21.72
CA ASP A 3 -6.55 -3.94 -22.73
C ASP A 3 -7.14 -2.53 -22.51
N GLU A 4 -7.82 -2.29 -21.37
CA GLU A 4 -8.24 -0.96 -20.99
C GLU A 4 -7.22 -0.28 -20.05
N PRO A 5 -6.86 0.98 -20.32
CA PRO A 5 -6.00 1.74 -19.41
C PRO A 5 -6.73 2.04 -18.09
N ILE A 6 -6.00 1.97 -16.99
CA ILE A 6 -6.51 2.26 -15.65
C ILE A 6 -5.86 3.54 -15.15
N ASN A 7 -6.68 4.56 -14.89
CA ASN A 7 -6.22 5.89 -14.51
C ASN A 7 -6.53 6.26 -13.07
N ASP A 8 -7.25 5.40 -12.34
CA ASP A 8 -7.58 5.61 -10.94
C ASP A 8 -7.49 4.31 -10.12
N PHE A 9 -7.20 4.46 -8.83
CA PHE A 9 -6.92 3.34 -7.94
C PHE A 9 -8.16 2.52 -7.59
N GLU A 10 -9.33 3.16 -7.49
CA GLU A 10 -10.59 2.44 -7.22
C GLU A 10 -10.99 1.55 -8.41
N ARG A 11 -10.82 2.07 -9.63
CA ARG A 11 -11.03 1.29 -10.84
C ARG A 11 -10.03 0.13 -10.96
N LEU A 12 -8.77 0.36 -10.54
CA LEU A 12 -7.76 -0.70 -10.48
C LEU A 12 -8.20 -1.85 -9.57
N LYS A 13 -8.66 -1.56 -8.35
CA LYS A 13 -9.14 -2.59 -7.41
C LYS A 13 -10.30 -3.38 -7.98
N ARG A 14 -11.30 -2.70 -8.56
CA ARG A 14 -12.50 -3.34 -9.12
C ARG A 14 -12.17 -4.21 -10.34
N LYS A 15 -11.51 -3.63 -11.32
CA LYS A 15 -11.12 -4.33 -12.55
C LYS A 15 -10.10 -5.44 -12.27
N GLY A 16 -9.21 -5.27 -11.31
CA GLY A 16 -8.26 -6.30 -10.89
C GLY A 16 -8.91 -7.55 -10.30
N LEU A 17 -10.08 -7.40 -9.64
CA LEU A 17 -10.85 -8.54 -9.13
C LEU A 17 -11.65 -9.25 -10.22
N LEU A 18 -12.16 -8.51 -11.21
CA LEU A 18 -13.10 -9.01 -12.22
C LEU A 18 -12.44 -9.34 -13.55
N GLY A 19 -11.29 -8.74 -13.86
CA GLY A 19 -10.58 -8.91 -15.12
C GLY A 19 -9.98 -10.30 -15.30
N ASN A 20 -9.45 -10.54 -16.50
CA ASN A 20 -8.80 -11.78 -16.87
C ASN A 20 -7.29 -11.62 -17.04
N LYS A 21 -6.84 -10.47 -17.49
CA LYS A 21 -5.42 -10.14 -17.71
C LYS A 21 -5.09 -8.72 -17.27
N MET A 22 -3.87 -8.54 -16.80
CA MET A 22 -3.36 -7.25 -16.37
C MET A 22 -2.00 -7.02 -17.02
N THR A 23 -1.79 -5.85 -17.63
CA THR A 23 -0.48 -5.40 -18.05
C THR A 23 0.03 -4.39 -17.05
N VAL A 24 1.21 -4.64 -16.50
CA VAL A 24 1.86 -3.77 -15.52
C VAL A 24 3.22 -3.32 -16.04
N LEU A 25 3.66 -2.14 -15.64
CA LEU A 25 5.02 -1.68 -15.88
C LEU A 25 5.90 -2.12 -14.69
N ARG A 26 6.92 -2.93 -14.96
CA ARG A 26 7.90 -3.39 -13.97
C ARG A 26 9.30 -3.12 -14.52
N ASP A 27 10.10 -2.34 -13.79
CA ASP A 27 11.46 -1.95 -14.23
C ASP A 27 11.48 -1.39 -15.67
N ALA A 28 10.55 -0.47 -15.97
CA ALA A 28 10.31 0.13 -17.28
C ALA A 28 9.95 -0.86 -18.41
N LYS A 29 9.60 -2.13 -18.09
CA LYS A 29 9.15 -3.14 -19.04
C LYS A 29 7.70 -3.52 -18.80
N GLU A 30 6.94 -3.69 -19.87
CA GLU A 30 5.59 -4.22 -19.78
C GLU A 30 5.61 -5.72 -19.47
N VAL A 31 4.89 -6.09 -18.41
CA VAL A 31 4.70 -7.49 -18.01
C VAL A 31 3.21 -7.81 -18.04
N LYS A 32 2.84 -8.83 -18.78
CA LYS A 32 1.47 -9.33 -18.84
C LYS A 32 1.27 -10.40 -17.78
N LEU A 33 0.25 -10.24 -16.98
CA LEU A 33 -0.13 -11.16 -15.90
C LEU A 33 -1.54 -11.68 -16.17
N GLU A 34 -1.73 -12.97 -16.03
CA GLU A 34 -3.07 -13.57 -16.01
C GLU A 34 -3.67 -13.46 -14.63
N ILE A 35 -4.94 -13.03 -14.56
CA ILE A 35 -5.69 -12.95 -13.32
C ILE A 35 -6.42 -14.31 -13.16
N PRO A 36 -6.10 -15.10 -12.11
CA PRO A 36 -6.73 -16.39 -11.91
C PRO A 36 -8.25 -16.27 -11.78
N VAL A 37 -8.99 -17.13 -12.45
CA VAL A 37 -10.46 -17.14 -12.40
C VAL A 37 -10.97 -17.28 -10.96
N ASN A 38 -10.28 -18.08 -10.13
CA ASN A 38 -10.61 -18.32 -8.72
C ASN A 38 -9.93 -17.32 -7.75
N LEU A 39 -9.49 -16.15 -8.23
CA LEU A 39 -8.81 -15.15 -7.40
C LEU A 39 -9.64 -14.75 -6.18
N ILE A 40 -10.93 -14.49 -6.37
CA ILE A 40 -11.83 -14.08 -5.28
C ILE A 40 -11.89 -15.18 -4.21
N GLY A 41 -12.06 -16.45 -4.60
CA GLY A 41 -12.03 -17.57 -3.67
C GLY A 41 -10.73 -17.63 -2.87
N LYS A 42 -9.58 -17.54 -3.53
CA LYS A 42 -8.26 -17.51 -2.87
C LYS A 42 -8.08 -16.34 -1.92
N LEU A 43 -8.62 -15.18 -2.23
CA LEU A 43 -8.56 -14.01 -1.35
C LEU A 43 -9.42 -14.20 -0.10
N VAL A 44 -10.59 -14.82 -0.23
CA VAL A 44 -11.47 -15.16 0.91
C VAL A 44 -10.82 -16.19 1.82
N GLU A 45 -10.25 -17.26 1.27
CA GLU A 45 -9.54 -18.30 2.04
C GLU A 45 -8.34 -17.73 2.80
N ASN A 46 -7.60 -16.80 2.18
CA ASN A 46 -6.40 -16.19 2.76
C ASN A 46 -6.69 -14.92 3.60
N LYS A 47 -7.95 -14.55 3.81
CA LYS A 47 -8.37 -13.30 4.48
C LYS A 47 -7.71 -13.08 5.86
N LYS A 48 -7.31 -14.14 6.56
CA LYS A 48 -6.61 -14.06 7.85
C LYS A 48 -5.10 -13.73 7.71
N LYS A 49 -4.53 -13.85 6.51
CA LYS A 49 -3.08 -13.70 6.28
C LYS A 49 -2.71 -12.52 5.39
N SER A 50 -3.66 -11.99 4.61
CA SER A 50 -3.40 -10.92 3.66
C SER A 50 -4.17 -9.66 4.03
N GLY A 51 -3.51 -8.51 3.90
CA GLY A 51 -4.14 -7.20 3.89
C GLY A 51 -5.06 -7.03 2.66
N ALA A 52 -5.27 -5.79 2.22
CA ALA A 52 -6.03 -5.53 1.01
C ALA A 52 -5.38 -6.18 -0.23
N PHE A 53 -6.21 -6.57 -1.19
CA PHE A 53 -5.75 -7.22 -2.44
C PHE A 53 -4.71 -6.38 -3.21
N ILE A 54 -4.93 -5.07 -3.29
CA ILE A 54 -4.00 -4.09 -3.86
C ILE A 54 -4.02 -2.87 -2.95
N GLU A 55 -2.85 -2.43 -2.52
CA GLU A 55 -2.65 -1.22 -1.72
C GLU A 55 -1.56 -0.35 -2.34
N PRO A 56 -1.67 0.98 -2.22
CA PRO A 56 -0.54 1.85 -2.51
C PRO A 56 0.64 1.52 -1.60
N ARG A 57 1.84 1.48 -2.14
CA ARG A 57 3.03 1.39 -1.31
C ARG A 57 3.18 2.68 -0.52
N LYS A 58 3.51 2.55 0.75
CA LYS A 58 3.70 3.70 1.66
C LYS A 58 5.17 3.84 2.03
N PRO A 59 5.69 5.05 2.19
CA PRO A 59 7.04 5.25 2.67
C PRO A 59 7.17 4.79 4.14
N ALA A 60 8.39 4.46 4.55
CA ALA A 60 8.68 4.04 5.91
C ALA A 60 8.79 5.28 6.83
N LEU A 61 7.67 5.99 7.05
CA LEU A 61 7.59 7.18 7.88
C LEU A 61 7.07 6.83 9.28
N VAL A 62 7.74 7.30 10.31
CA VAL A 62 7.40 7.05 11.72
C VAL A 62 6.23 7.91 12.15
N PHE A 63 5.07 7.30 12.43
CA PHE A 63 3.89 7.98 12.98
C PHE A 63 3.93 8.09 14.50
N TYR A 64 4.17 6.95 15.15
CA TYR A 64 4.21 6.87 16.60
C TYR A 64 5.34 5.94 17.05
N ILE A 65 5.96 6.31 18.13
CA ILE A 65 7.00 5.53 18.81
C ILE A 65 6.89 5.80 20.31
N ASP A 66 6.91 4.73 21.10
CA ASP A 66 6.93 4.82 22.54
C ASP A 66 8.31 5.30 23.01
N ASP A 67 8.34 6.25 23.95
CA ASP A 67 9.58 6.83 24.48
C ASP A 67 10.43 5.82 25.27
N THR A 68 9.81 4.74 25.74
CA THR A 68 10.50 3.62 26.41
C THR A 68 11.11 2.65 25.40
N ALA A 69 10.72 2.69 24.13
CA ALA A 69 11.19 1.78 23.10
C ALA A 69 12.71 1.91 22.86
N LYS A 70 13.39 0.77 22.66
CA LYS A 70 14.84 0.74 22.39
C LYS A 70 15.23 1.61 21.19
N VAL A 71 14.40 1.62 20.13
CA VAL A 71 14.68 2.41 18.93
C VAL A 71 14.50 3.91 19.17
N TYR A 72 13.61 4.32 20.09
CA TYR A 72 13.51 5.73 20.53
C TYR A 72 14.78 6.16 21.26
N LYS A 73 15.27 5.32 22.19
CA LYS A 73 16.53 5.56 22.92
C LYS A 73 17.73 5.59 21.98
N ALA A 74 17.72 4.81 20.89
CA ALA A 74 18.73 4.83 19.86
C ALA A 74 18.71 6.09 18.99
N GLY A 75 17.62 6.86 18.99
CA GLY A 75 17.57 8.14 18.29
C GLY A 75 16.41 8.32 17.31
N LEU A 76 15.59 7.30 17.03
CA LEU A 76 14.43 7.42 16.13
C LEU A 76 13.35 8.31 16.73
N ARG A 77 12.72 9.15 15.91
CA ARG A 77 11.67 10.09 16.34
C ARG A 77 10.48 10.03 15.39
N LYS A 78 9.36 10.56 15.84
CA LYS A 78 8.19 10.81 15.00
C LYS A 78 8.57 11.67 13.80
N ASN A 79 7.99 11.37 12.64
CA ASN A 79 8.23 12.00 11.34
C ASN A 79 9.59 11.70 10.70
N ASP A 80 10.42 10.84 11.30
CA ASP A 80 11.59 10.33 10.59
C ASP A 80 11.16 9.47 9.42
N LYS A 81 11.77 9.65 8.26
CA LYS A 81 11.64 8.76 7.11
C LYS A 81 12.81 7.78 7.12
N VAL A 82 12.51 6.50 7.33
CA VAL A 82 13.52 5.45 7.23
C VAL A 82 13.81 5.19 5.77
N ILE A 83 15.08 5.27 5.37
CA ILE A 83 15.52 5.18 3.96
C ILE A 83 16.50 4.03 3.71
N GLY A 84 16.98 3.35 4.76
CA GLY A 84 17.93 2.27 4.58
C GLY A 84 18.24 1.49 5.85
N ILE A 85 18.80 0.31 5.66
CA ILE A 85 19.42 -0.54 6.68
C ILE A 85 20.78 -0.98 6.15
N ASP A 86 21.83 -0.72 6.93
CA ASP A 86 23.21 -0.96 6.56
C ASP A 86 23.54 -0.30 5.20
N SER A 87 23.96 -1.08 4.21
CA SER A 87 24.23 -0.59 2.85
C SER A 87 23.04 -0.67 1.90
N THR A 88 21.87 -1.15 2.37
CA THR A 88 20.67 -1.32 1.54
C THR A 88 19.74 -0.13 1.70
N HIS A 89 19.54 0.63 0.62
CA HIS A 89 18.57 1.72 0.56
C HIS A 89 17.23 1.22 0.03
N PHE A 90 16.15 1.84 0.48
CA PHE A 90 14.79 1.56 0.05
C PHE A 90 13.91 2.80 0.20
N GLU A 91 12.78 2.79 -0.47
CA GLU A 91 11.83 3.90 -0.46
C GLU A 91 10.57 3.58 0.35
N PHE A 92 10.16 2.31 0.39
CA PHE A 92 8.85 1.90 0.88
C PHE A 92 8.94 1.01 2.13
N PHE A 93 7.86 1.04 2.90
CA PHE A 93 7.77 0.32 4.18
C PHE A 93 7.83 -1.20 4.05
N ASP A 94 7.30 -1.76 2.96
CA ASP A 94 7.39 -3.20 2.70
C ASP A 94 8.82 -3.68 2.47
N GLU A 95 9.66 -2.84 1.86
CA GLU A 95 11.10 -3.11 1.70
C GLU A 95 11.82 -3.09 3.06
N LEU A 96 11.48 -2.10 3.91
CA LEU A 96 11.96 -2.07 5.30
C LEU A 96 11.58 -3.36 6.03
N GLN A 97 10.31 -3.78 5.96
CA GLN A 97 9.86 -5.02 6.61
C GLN A 97 10.66 -6.23 6.14
N ASN A 98 10.91 -6.36 4.83
CA ASN A 98 11.72 -7.44 4.27
C ASN A 98 13.17 -7.43 4.78
N GLN A 99 13.76 -6.25 4.97
CA GLN A 99 15.12 -6.15 5.54
C GLN A 99 15.15 -6.45 7.02
N LEU A 100 14.16 -6.02 7.78
CA LEU A 100 14.04 -6.33 9.21
C LEU A 100 13.87 -7.83 9.46
N GLU A 101 13.06 -8.51 8.62
CA GLU A 101 12.86 -9.96 8.71
C GLU A 101 14.17 -10.75 8.54
N LYS A 102 15.05 -10.32 7.62
CA LYS A 102 16.37 -10.93 7.39
C LYS A 102 17.38 -10.63 8.51
N ASN A 103 17.12 -9.61 9.31
CA ASN A 103 18.03 -9.12 10.34
C ASN A 103 17.50 -9.29 11.77
N LYS A 104 16.60 -10.23 11.99
CA LYS A 104 16.10 -10.57 13.33
C LYS A 104 17.25 -10.79 14.33
N ASN A 105 17.07 -10.24 15.53
CA ASN A 105 18.01 -10.31 16.65
C ASN A 105 19.40 -9.71 16.38
N LYS A 106 19.58 -8.96 15.28
CA LYS A 106 20.84 -8.29 14.95
C LYS A 106 20.76 -6.80 15.24
N THR A 107 21.93 -6.22 15.46
CA THR A 107 22.10 -4.76 15.43
C THR A 107 22.46 -4.36 14.01
N VAL A 108 21.74 -3.37 13.48
CA VAL A 108 21.90 -2.83 12.13
C VAL A 108 22.06 -1.31 12.18
N SER A 109 22.70 -0.72 11.20
CA SER A 109 22.73 0.72 11.02
C SER A 109 21.45 1.19 10.31
N LEU A 110 20.60 1.96 11.00
CA LEU A 110 19.37 2.50 10.45
C LEU A 110 19.66 3.86 9.83
N ALA A 111 19.41 3.99 8.53
CA ALA A 111 19.49 5.26 7.80
C ALA A 111 18.12 5.94 7.79
N ILE A 112 18.06 7.21 8.19
CA ILE A 112 16.85 8.03 8.21
C ILE A 112 17.08 9.39 7.55
N VAL A 113 15.97 10.04 7.14
CA VAL A 113 15.92 11.47 6.84
C VAL A 113 15.06 12.16 7.89
N ARG A 114 15.61 13.19 8.53
CA ARG A 114 14.94 14.10 9.48
C ARG A 114 15.22 15.54 9.06
N ASP A 115 14.18 16.33 8.83
CA ASP A 115 14.30 17.74 8.43
C ASP A 115 15.23 17.93 7.22
N GLY A 116 15.16 17.02 6.24
CA GLY A 116 15.97 17.01 5.03
C GLY A 116 17.43 16.57 5.21
N LYS A 117 17.84 16.14 6.42
CA LYS A 117 19.20 15.67 6.70
C LYS A 117 19.20 14.15 6.90
N GLU A 118 20.15 13.49 6.26
CA GLU A 118 20.40 12.08 6.49
C GLU A 118 21.17 11.86 7.79
N MET A 119 20.74 10.83 8.53
CA MET A 119 21.35 10.42 9.80
C MET A 119 21.38 8.91 9.86
N ASN A 120 22.42 8.37 10.49
CA ASN A 120 22.58 6.93 10.72
C ASN A 120 22.83 6.66 12.20
N PHE A 121 22.22 5.62 12.75
CA PHE A 121 22.48 5.16 14.10
C PHE A 121 22.18 3.67 14.27
N PRO A 122 22.88 2.98 15.20
CA PRO A 122 22.68 1.58 15.42
C PRO A 122 21.35 1.32 16.12
N VAL A 123 20.58 0.34 15.62
CA VAL A 123 19.35 -0.13 16.23
C VAL A 123 19.33 -1.64 16.34
N GLN A 124 18.70 -2.18 17.37
CA GLN A 124 18.51 -3.61 17.52
C GLN A 124 17.15 -4.03 16.95
N VAL A 125 17.16 -4.91 15.97
CA VAL A 125 15.96 -5.59 15.46
C VAL A 125 15.54 -6.66 16.45
N ASN A 126 14.27 -6.71 16.81
CA ASN A 126 13.78 -7.72 17.75
C ASN A 126 13.62 -9.11 17.10
N SER A 127 13.22 -10.10 17.88
CA SER A 127 13.00 -11.50 17.42
C SER A 127 11.84 -11.62 16.41
N GLU A 128 10.94 -10.65 16.38
CA GLU A 128 9.81 -10.61 15.44
C GLU A 128 10.15 -9.87 14.13
N GLY A 129 11.37 -9.36 13.96
CA GLY A 129 11.72 -8.53 12.80
C GLY A 129 11.08 -7.14 12.85
N LYS A 130 11.00 -6.53 14.02
CA LYS A 130 10.42 -5.21 14.22
C LYS A 130 11.37 -4.29 14.97
N LEU A 131 11.23 -2.99 14.77
CA LEU A 131 11.96 -1.93 15.49
C LEU A 131 11.15 -1.36 16.66
N GLY A 132 9.83 -1.58 16.70
CA GLY A 132 8.97 -1.07 17.77
C GLY A 132 8.45 0.35 17.54
N PHE A 133 8.25 0.75 16.30
CA PHE A 133 7.51 1.95 15.94
C PHE A 133 6.27 1.61 15.10
N VAL A 134 5.31 2.53 15.07
CA VAL A 134 4.12 2.44 14.21
C VAL A 134 4.34 3.35 12.99
N PRO A 135 4.29 2.83 11.76
CA PRO A 135 4.36 3.65 10.56
C PRO A 135 3.05 4.42 10.34
N TYR A 136 3.09 5.48 9.56
CA TYR A 136 1.87 6.12 9.05
C TYR A 136 1.01 5.09 8.32
N GLY A 137 -0.30 5.15 8.56
CA GLY A 137 -1.30 4.37 7.84
C GLY A 137 -1.46 4.85 6.40
N ILE A 138 -2.30 4.14 5.63
CA ILE A 138 -2.73 4.62 4.32
C ILE A 138 -3.92 5.57 4.54
N ASP A 139 -3.62 6.86 4.65
CA ASP A 139 -4.59 7.95 4.60
C ASP A 139 -4.30 8.75 3.33
N TYR A 140 -5.20 8.66 2.35
CA TYR A 140 -5.00 9.30 1.05
C TYR A 140 -4.91 10.82 1.15
N MET A 141 -5.67 11.46 2.04
CA MET A 141 -5.61 12.91 2.24
C MET A 141 -4.26 13.33 2.82
N GLN A 142 -3.75 12.55 3.77
CA GLN A 142 -2.44 12.79 4.35
C GLN A 142 -1.32 12.52 3.34
N MET A 143 -1.42 11.47 2.53
CA MET A 143 -0.44 11.17 1.48
C MET A 143 -0.40 12.28 0.42
N ASP A 144 -1.54 12.88 0.07
CA ASP A 144 -1.63 14.03 -0.82
C ASP A 144 -0.96 15.27 -0.19
N SER A 145 -1.26 15.55 1.08
CA SER A 145 -0.65 16.68 1.81
C SER A 145 0.88 16.56 1.94
N LEU A 146 1.40 15.34 1.96
CA LEU A 146 2.84 15.03 2.00
C LEU A 146 3.46 14.89 0.59
N ASN A 147 2.70 15.18 -0.47
CA ASN A 147 3.11 15.04 -1.88
C ASN A 147 3.58 13.63 -2.29
N TRP A 148 3.09 12.57 -1.62
CA TRP A 148 3.39 11.19 -2.00
C TRP A 148 2.50 10.65 -3.09
N LEU A 149 1.29 11.18 -3.16
CA LEU A 149 0.35 10.93 -4.26
C LEU A 149 -0.41 12.23 -4.54
N LYS A 150 -1.00 12.31 -5.71
CA LYS A 150 -1.86 13.43 -6.09
C LYS A 150 -3.30 12.95 -6.16
N LEU A 151 -4.14 13.46 -5.26
CA LEU A 151 -5.55 13.16 -5.28
C LEU A 151 -6.26 13.96 -6.38
N ASN A 152 -7.04 13.26 -7.20
CA ASN A 152 -7.92 13.90 -8.15
C ASN A 152 -9.30 14.09 -7.52
N VAL A 153 -9.51 15.25 -6.87
CA VAL A 153 -10.74 15.57 -6.14
C VAL A 153 -11.73 16.23 -7.06
N THR A 154 -12.83 15.55 -7.37
CA THR A 154 -13.95 16.14 -8.13
C THR A 154 -14.94 16.78 -7.17
N LYS A 155 -15.12 18.09 -7.27
CA LYS A 155 -16.11 18.84 -6.47
C LYS A 155 -17.37 19.06 -7.30
N TYR A 156 -18.53 18.82 -6.70
CA TYR A 156 -19.82 19.04 -7.31
C TYR A 156 -20.57 20.16 -6.57
N GLY A 157 -21.18 21.07 -7.31
CA GLY A 157 -22.18 21.99 -6.74
C GLY A 157 -23.43 21.21 -6.34
N PHE A 158 -24.29 21.83 -5.49
CA PHE A 158 -25.46 21.18 -4.89
C PHE A 158 -26.32 20.45 -5.93
N PHE A 159 -26.74 21.13 -7.00
CA PHE A 159 -27.60 20.53 -8.04
C PHE A 159 -26.87 19.49 -8.90
N ALA A 160 -25.57 19.64 -9.13
CA ALA A 160 -24.77 18.70 -9.90
C ALA A 160 -24.45 17.42 -9.12
N ALA A 161 -24.53 17.46 -7.79
CA ALA A 161 -24.30 16.31 -6.92
C ALA A 161 -25.36 15.20 -7.13
N PHE A 162 -26.63 15.55 -7.39
CA PHE A 162 -27.70 14.57 -7.57
C PHE A 162 -27.46 13.65 -8.78
N PRO A 163 -27.31 14.15 -10.02
CA PRO A 163 -27.06 13.28 -11.17
C PRO A 163 -25.71 12.56 -11.07
N ALA A 164 -24.69 13.16 -10.43
CA ALA A 164 -23.42 12.51 -10.18
C ALA A 164 -23.56 11.33 -9.20
N GLY A 165 -24.36 11.50 -8.14
CA GLY A 165 -24.71 10.46 -7.18
C GLY A 165 -25.43 9.28 -7.83
N VAL A 166 -26.49 9.55 -8.61
CA VAL A 166 -27.23 8.51 -9.35
C VAL A 166 -26.31 7.72 -10.28
N ARG A 167 -25.47 8.42 -11.04
CA ARG A 167 -24.49 7.74 -11.92
C ARG A 167 -23.50 6.90 -11.16
N LYS A 168 -22.96 7.40 -10.03
CA LYS A 168 -22.05 6.64 -9.17
C LYS A 168 -22.74 5.39 -8.61
N THR A 169 -23.98 5.52 -8.13
CA THR A 169 -24.77 4.38 -7.64
C THR A 169 -24.96 3.32 -8.74
N GLY A 170 -25.28 3.73 -9.97
CA GLY A 170 -25.38 2.80 -11.10
C GLY A 170 -24.10 2.03 -11.38
N VAL A 171 -22.94 2.71 -11.32
CA VAL A 171 -21.62 2.07 -11.48
C VAL A 171 -21.35 1.06 -10.34
N GLU A 172 -21.67 1.42 -9.09
CA GLU A 172 -21.52 0.53 -7.94
C GLU A 172 -22.43 -0.71 -8.05
N LEU A 173 -23.69 -0.50 -8.42
CA LEU A 173 -24.63 -1.60 -8.60
C LEU A 173 -24.16 -2.56 -9.70
N GLN A 174 -23.72 -2.04 -10.83
CA GLN A 174 -23.17 -2.87 -11.91
C GLN A 174 -21.97 -3.68 -11.42
N PHE A 175 -21.08 -3.07 -10.65
CA PHE A 175 -19.93 -3.77 -10.07
C PHE A 175 -20.34 -4.93 -9.15
N TYR A 176 -21.34 -4.74 -8.29
CA TYR A 176 -21.88 -5.83 -7.47
C TYR A 176 -22.48 -6.96 -8.31
N ILE A 177 -23.26 -6.61 -9.34
CA ILE A 177 -23.83 -7.60 -10.26
C ILE A 177 -22.72 -8.44 -10.92
N ASP A 178 -21.65 -7.79 -11.38
CA ASP A 178 -20.54 -8.47 -12.04
C ASP A 178 -19.74 -9.35 -11.06
N GLN A 179 -19.60 -8.93 -9.80
CA GLN A 179 -19.04 -9.78 -8.74
C GLN A 179 -19.91 -11.04 -8.52
N PHE A 180 -21.23 -10.90 -8.39
CA PHE A 180 -22.12 -12.05 -8.24
C PHE A 180 -22.03 -12.99 -9.42
N LYS A 181 -22.04 -12.49 -10.65
CA LYS A 181 -21.86 -13.32 -11.85
C LYS A 181 -20.55 -14.11 -11.80
N LYS A 182 -19.47 -13.47 -11.35
CA LYS A 182 -18.15 -14.12 -11.26
C LYS A 182 -18.13 -15.20 -10.16
N ILE A 183 -18.73 -14.92 -8.99
CA ILE A 183 -18.80 -15.88 -7.87
C ILE A 183 -19.69 -17.10 -8.22
N LEU A 184 -20.79 -16.86 -8.93
CA LEU A 184 -21.72 -17.91 -9.35
C LEU A 184 -21.26 -18.68 -10.59
N ASN A 185 -20.14 -18.32 -11.17
CA ASN A 185 -19.58 -19.03 -12.29
C ASN A 185 -19.00 -20.39 -11.83
N PRO A 186 -19.48 -21.54 -12.34
CA PRO A 186 -19.00 -22.86 -11.90
C PRO A 186 -17.51 -23.13 -12.19
N LYS A 187 -16.82 -22.24 -12.90
CA LYS A 187 -15.38 -22.31 -13.15
C LYS A 187 -14.54 -21.51 -12.14
N THR A 188 -15.17 -20.82 -11.21
CA THR A 188 -14.55 -20.13 -10.08
C THR A 188 -14.69 -20.94 -8.82
#